data_5014fb453e08b6605b78a709c541a5aa
#
_entry.id   5014fb453e08b6605b78a709c541a5aa
#
_cell.length_a   1.000
_cell.length_b   1.000
_cell.length_c   1.000
_cell.angle_alpha   90.00
_cell.angle_beta   90.00
_cell.angle_gamma   90.00
#
_symmetry.space_group_name_H-M   'P 1'
#
loop_
_entity.id
_entity.type
_entity.pdbx_description
1 polymer ?
#
loop_
_entity_poly.entity_id
_entity_poly.type
_entity_poly.pdbx_seq_one_letter_code
_entity_poly.pdbx_strand_id
1 'polypeptide(L)'
;MNDRERFLATMFYRERDRCPWGEMGFWPETLERWHREGWPEDVEIRQFFGFDRLREQVEVSLAFVPAFDEQVLEESDRYRIVRRDTGVIAKEFKGELSYHMPQWLRFPLETRQDWERSIKPRLDPDSAARYPSDWDERVRMWRQRDYPLTLRMGSIFGWLRNWMGLERICATLYDDPEWVQEMMDYLAEFCCACG
;
A
#
# COMPACT_ATOMS: atom_id res chain seq x y z
N MET A 1 4.16 -18.15 -24.08
CA MET A 1 3.25 -18.08 -22.90
C MET A 1 2.86 -16.62 -22.69
N ASN A 2 1.59 -16.36 -22.31
CA ASN A 2 1.21 -15.03 -21.81
C ASN A 2 1.71 -14.83 -20.36
N ASP A 3 1.55 -13.63 -19.82
CA ASP A 3 2.12 -13.28 -18.51
C ASP A 3 1.49 -14.11 -17.36
N ARG A 4 0.19 -14.40 -17.44
CA ARG A 4 -0.51 -15.26 -16.48
C ARG A 4 -0.01 -16.71 -16.52
N GLU A 5 0.09 -17.28 -17.70
CA GLU A 5 0.58 -18.65 -17.88
C GLU A 5 2.01 -18.80 -17.35
N ARG A 6 2.89 -17.85 -17.67
CA ARG A 6 4.29 -17.83 -17.23
C ARG A 6 4.38 -17.69 -15.72
N PHE A 7 3.60 -16.78 -15.13
CA PHE A 7 3.53 -16.60 -13.68
C PHE A 7 3.06 -17.88 -12.99
N LEU A 8 1.94 -18.46 -13.44
CA LEU A 8 1.39 -19.69 -12.84
C LEU A 8 2.36 -20.88 -13.03
N ALA A 9 2.99 -21.02 -14.19
CA ALA A 9 4.00 -22.06 -14.40
C ALA A 9 5.17 -21.93 -13.42
N THR A 10 5.58 -20.68 -13.14
CA THR A 10 6.64 -20.40 -12.16
C THR A 10 6.19 -20.75 -10.74
N MET A 11 4.99 -20.33 -10.32
CA MET A 11 4.49 -20.56 -8.98
C MET A 11 4.20 -22.04 -8.67
N PHE A 12 3.86 -22.83 -9.71
CA PHE A 12 3.61 -24.27 -9.59
C PHE A 12 4.77 -25.15 -10.08
N TYR A 13 5.98 -24.57 -10.24
CA TYR A 13 7.19 -25.29 -10.63
C TYR A 13 7.03 -26.09 -11.95
N ARG A 14 6.28 -25.55 -12.92
CA ARG A 14 6.06 -26.15 -14.25
C ARG A 14 7.05 -25.61 -15.27
N GLU A 15 7.14 -26.28 -16.43
CA GLU A 15 7.90 -25.78 -17.57
C GLU A 15 7.38 -24.40 -18.01
N ARG A 16 8.31 -23.52 -18.33
CA ARG A 16 8.05 -22.15 -18.79
C ARG A 16 9.08 -21.71 -19.82
N ASP A 17 8.70 -20.74 -20.63
CA ASP A 17 9.56 -20.14 -21.65
C ASP A 17 10.71 -19.30 -21.05
N ARG A 18 10.48 -18.61 -19.94
CA ARG A 18 11.45 -17.84 -19.16
C ARG A 18 10.90 -17.52 -17.78
N CYS A 19 11.72 -16.94 -16.90
CA CYS A 19 11.23 -16.39 -15.65
C CYS A 19 10.35 -15.15 -15.90
N PRO A 20 9.29 -14.92 -15.10
CA PRO A 20 8.59 -13.64 -15.09
C PRO A 20 9.56 -12.51 -14.80
N TRP A 21 9.43 -11.42 -15.52
CA TRP A 21 10.28 -10.25 -15.38
C TRP A 21 9.45 -8.98 -15.22
N GLY A 22 9.58 -8.31 -14.10
CA GLY A 22 8.87 -7.07 -13.81
C GLY A 22 9.54 -6.31 -12.67
N GLU A 23 9.22 -5.03 -12.59
CA GLU A 23 9.74 -4.12 -11.59
C GLU A 23 8.65 -3.56 -10.65
N MET A 24 9.07 -3.14 -9.46
CA MET A 24 8.16 -2.56 -8.45
C MET A 24 7.74 -1.13 -8.76
N GLY A 25 8.57 -0.42 -9.51
CA GLY A 25 8.43 0.98 -9.85
C GLY A 25 9.81 1.61 -10.01
N PHE A 26 9.82 2.85 -10.47
CA PHE A 26 11.04 3.59 -10.76
C PHE A 26 10.97 4.96 -10.09
N TRP A 27 12.14 5.47 -9.71
CA TRP A 27 12.25 6.84 -9.24
C TRP A 27 12.02 7.80 -10.41
N PRO A 28 11.32 8.93 -10.24
CA PRO A 28 11.13 9.91 -11.29
C PRO A 28 12.42 10.35 -11.96
N GLU A 29 13.48 10.56 -11.21
CA GLU A 29 14.79 10.95 -11.78
C GLU A 29 15.38 9.85 -12.67
N THR A 30 15.10 8.58 -12.37
CA THR A 30 15.50 7.46 -13.23
C THR A 30 14.73 7.50 -14.54
N LEU A 31 13.42 7.77 -14.49
CA LEU A 31 12.59 7.89 -15.67
C LEU A 31 13.03 9.07 -16.55
N GLU A 32 13.26 10.24 -15.95
CA GLU A 32 13.78 11.42 -16.65
C GLU A 32 15.14 11.16 -17.30
N ARG A 33 16.04 10.44 -16.59
CA ARG A 33 17.32 10.05 -17.16
C ARG A 33 17.16 9.13 -18.34
N TRP A 34 16.31 8.11 -18.25
CA TRP A 34 16.09 7.14 -19.33
C TRP A 34 15.47 7.79 -20.57
N HIS A 35 14.57 8.76 -20.42
CA HIS A 35 14.08 9.56 -21.55
C HIS A 35 15.23 10.30 -22.26
N ARG A 36 16.15 10.89 -21.49
CA ARG A 36 17.35 11.55 -22.05
C ARG A 36 18.33 10.55 -22.70
N GLU A 37 18.33 9.30 -22.24
CA GLU A 37 19.19 8.22 -22.78
C GLU A 37 18.54 7.48 -23.97
N GLY A 38 17.30 7.83 -24.36
CA GLY A 38 16.67 7.31 -25.59
C GLY A 38 15.38 6.50 -25.38
N TRP A 39 14.81 6.45 -24.18
CA TRP A 39 13.46 5.92 -24.02
C TRP A 39 12.44 6.93 -24.57
N PRO A 40 11.65 6.58 -25.64
CA PRO A 40 10.69 7.49 -26.24
C PRO A 40 9.53 7.84 -25.28
N GLU A 41 9.06 9.10 -25.32
CA GLU A 41 7.97 9.56 -24.44
C GLU A 41 6.61 8.91 -24.74
N ASP A 42 6.39 8.46 -25.98
CA ASP A 42 5.17 7.83 -26.46
C ASP A 42 5.15 6.31 -26.29
N VAL A 43 6.23 5.71 -25.79
CA VAL A 43 6.34 4.26 -25.56
C VAL A 43 6.23 3.95 -24.06
N GLU A 44 5.27 3.13 -23.71
CA GLU A 44 5.09 2.69 -22.33
C GLU A 44 6.30 1.89 -21.85
N ILE A 45 6.78 2.15 -20.62
CA ILE A 45 8.03 1.61 -20.07
C ILE A 45 8.07 0.07 -20.10
N ARG A 46 6.94 -0.57 -19.79
CA ARG A 46 6.84 -2.04 -19.82
C ARG A 46 7.05 -2.59 -21.23
N GLN A 47 6.50 -1.93 -22.24
CA GLN A 47 6.68 -2.29 -23.64
C GLN A 47 8.13 -2.09 -24.08
N PHE A 48 8.74 -0.97 -23.69
CA PHE A 48 10.13 -0.65 -24.07
C PHE A 48 11.13 -1.64 -23.49
N PHE A 49 10.99 -2.01 -22.21
CA PHE A 49 11.88 -2.96 -21.54
C PHE A 49 11.41 -4.42 -21.62
N GLY A 50 10.24 -4.70 -22.17
CA GLY A 50 9.68 -6.05 -22.27
C GLY A 50 9.27 -6.67 -20.94
N PHE A 51 8.83 -5.85 -19.97
CA PHE A 51 8.35 -6.33 -18.67
C PHE A 51 7.01 -7.04 -18.78
N ASP A 52 6.83 -8.09 -17.98
CA ASP A 52 5.55 -8.77 -17.80
C ASP A 52 4.59 -7.94 -16.92
N ARG A 53 3.28 -8.09 -17.12
CA ARG A 53 2.24 -7.53 -16.27
C ARG A 53 2.11 -8.35 -14.98
N LEU A 54 2.93 -8.07 -13.98
CA LEU A 54 2.97 -8.86 -12.74
C LEU A 54 2.23 -8.19 -11.57
N ARG A 55 1.77 -6.94 -11.70
CA ARG A 55 1.33 -6.11 -10.59
C ARG A 55 -0.07 -5.53 -10.72
N GLU A 56 -0.88 -6.11 -11.57
CA GLU A 56 -2.29 -5.76 -11.63
C GLU A 56 -2.96 -6.19 -10.31
N GLN A 57 -3.64 -5.27 -9.66
CA GLN A 57 -4.22 -5.49 -8.34
C GLN A 57 -5.74 -5.49 -8.40
N VAL A 58 -6.34 -6.30 -7.54
CA VAL A 58 -7.76 -6.15 -7.20
C VAL A 58 -7.91 -4.85 -6.41
N GLU A 59 -8.79 -3.98 -6.87
CA GLU A 59 -8.98 -2.66 -6.27
C GLU A 59 -9.97 -2.72 -5.09
N VAL A 60 -9.52 -3.32 -4.00
CA VAL A 60 -10.21 -3.27 -2.70
C VAL A 60 -9.40 -2.37 -1.77
N SER A 61 -10.04 -1.37 -1.19
CA SER A 61 -9.39 -0.47 -0.23
C SER A 61 -9.35 -1.11 1.16
N LEU A 62 -8.14 -1.42 1.63
CA LEU A 62 -7.88 -1.81 3.02
C LEU A 62 -7.39 -0.63 3.88
N ALA A 63 -7.43 0.59 3.35
CA ALA A 63 -7.13 1.81 4.08
C ALA A 63 -8.23 2.16 5.09
N PHE A 64 -8.00 3.18 5.89
CA PHE A 64 -9.05 3.76 6.75
C PHE A 64 -10.21 4.32 5.93
N VAL A 65 -11.43 3.93 6.28
CA VAL A 65 -12.67 4.43 5.69
C VAL A 65 -13.64 4.82 6.82
N PRO A 66 -13.92 6.13 7.00
CA PRO A 66 -13.28 7.26 6.32
C PRO A 66 -11.81 7.44 6.72
N ALA A 67 -11.01 7.98 5.82
CA ALA A 67 -9.64 8.39 6.15
C ALA A 67 -9.62 9.52 7.20
N PHE A 68 -8.47 9.77 7.81
CA PHE A 68 -8.30 10.99 8.61
C PHE A 68 -8.19 12.20 7.68
N ASP A 69 -8.67 13.36 8.15
CA ASP A 69 -8.56 14.61 7.41
C ASP A 69 -7.09 15.01 7.26
N GLU A 70 -6.64 15.13 6.03
CA GLU A 70 -5.31 15.66 5.74
C GLU A 70 -5.25 17.14 6.05
N GLN A 71 -4.22 17.57 6.75
CA GLN A 71 -4.07 18.96 7.17
C GLN A 71 -2.60 19.37 7.25
N VAL A 72 -2.28 20.53 6.70
CA VAL A 72 -1.00 21.21 6.99
C VAL A 72 -1.15 21.92 8.32
N LEU A 73 -0.39 21.47 9.32
CA LEU A 73 -0.43 22.01 10.69
C LEU A 73 0.55 23.17 10.87
N GLU A 74 1.68 23.09 10.18
CA GLU A 74 2.72 24.12 10.19
C GLU A 74 3.43 24.14 8.83
N GLU A 75 3.81 25.30 8.38
CA GLU A 75 4.55 25.45 7.13
C GLU A 75 5.62 26.54 7.24
N SER A 76 6.80 26.21 6.74
CA SER A 76 7.93 27.13 6.62
C SER A 76 8.53 27.07 5.21
N ASP A 77 9.56 27.87 4.92
CA ASP A 77 10.27 27.82 3.63
C ASP A 77 10.96 26.48 3.38
N ARG A 78 11.35 25.77 4.46
CA ARG A 78 12.19 24.57 4.39
C ARG A 78 11.44 23.26 4.64
N TYR A 79 10.31 23.30 5.36
CA TYR A 79 9.54 22.11 5.71
C TYR A 79 8.07 22.44 5.94
N ARG A 80 7.26 21.38 5.97
CA ARG A 80 5.88 21.41 6.46
C ARG A 80 5.66 20.30 7.48
N ILE A 81 4.79 20.53 8.44
CA ILE A 81 4.25 19.51 9.35
C ILE A 81 2.84 19.22 8.90
N VAL A 82 2.57 17.96 8.57
CA VAL A 82 1.29 17.53 8.01
C VAL A 82 0.69 16.40 8.84
N ARG A 83 -0.62 16.42 9.01
CA ARG A 83 -1.39 15.23 9.37
C ARG A 83 -1.80 14.55 8.08
N ARG A 84 -1.48 13.27 7.94
CA ARG A 84 -1.80 12.45 6.77
C ARG A 84 -3.16 11.77 6.92
N ASP A 85 -3.67 11.22 5.83
CA ASP A 85 -4.88 10.40 5.75
C ASP A 85 -4.89 9.20 6.70
N THR A 86 -3.71 8.73 7.11
CA THR A 86 -3.50 7.71 8.14
C THR A 86 -3.57 8.23 9.57
N GLY A 87 -3.73 9.56 9.77
CA GLY A 87 -3.69 10.22 11.08
C GLY A 87 -2.29 10.48 11.63
N VAL A 88 -1.26 9.98 10.96
CA VAL A 88 0.15 10.22 11.34
C VAL A 88 0.53 11.66 11.09
N ILE A 89 1.18 12.29 12.07
CA ILE A 89 1.76 13.62 11.93
C ILE A 89 3.23 13.47 11.57
N ALA A 90 3.64 14.07 10.47
CA ALA A 90 4.99 13.98 9.95
C ALA A 90 5.53 15.36 9.53
N LYS A 91 6.83 15.53 9.69
CA LYS A 91 7.58 16.66 9.16
C LYS A 91 8.22 16.26 7.83
N GLU A 92 7.88 16.96 6.79
CA GLU A 92 8.36 16.75 5.42
C GLU A 92 9.21 17.94 4.97
N PHE A 93 10.36 17.67 4.41
CA PHE A 93 11.19 18.73 3.84
C PHE A 93 10.67 19.12 2.45
N LYS A 94 10.78 20.43 2.16
CA LYS A 94 10.53 20.99 0.83
C LYS A 94 11.84 21.02 0.03
N GLY A 95 11.78 20.85 -1.28
CA GLY A 95 12.93 20.99 -2.18
C GLY A 95 13.03 19.88 -3.22
N GLU A 96 14.07 19.91 -4.02
CA GLU A 96 14.29 18.99 -5.14
C GLU A 96 14.45 17.52 -4.71
N LEU A 97 14.83 17.28 -3.47
CA LEU A 97 14.93 15.94 -2.91
C LEU A 97 13.61 15.55 -2.22
N SER A 98 12.56 15.36 -3.01
CA SER A 98 11.22 14.93 -2.53
C SER A 98 11.20 13.51 -1.91
N TYR A 99 12.32 12.80 -1.94
CA TYR A 99 12.49 11.42 -1.46
C TYR A 99 13.09 11.31 -0.06
N HIS A 100 13.20 12.41 0.66
CA HIS A 100 13.59 12.34 2.06
C HIS A 100 12.52 11.59 2.85
N MET A 101 12.97 10.61 3.62
CA MET A 101 12.10 9.96 4.59
C MET A 101 11.60 11.04 5.57
N PRO A 102 10.28 11.19 5.75
CA PRO A 102 9.75 12.18 6.67
C PRO A 102 10.15 11.85 8.11
N GLN A 103 10.24 12.86 8.94
CA GLN A 103 10.36 12.66 10.37
C GLN A 103 8.95 12.43 10.95
N TRP A 104 8.71 11.25 11.50
CA TRP A 104 7.47 10.91 12.17
C TRP A 104 7.41 11.59 13.54
N LEU A 105 6.42 12.43 13.77
CA LEU A 105 6.29 13.21 15.00
C LEU A 105 5.26 12.62 15.96
N ARG A 106 4.13 12.14 15.45
CA ARG A 106 3.05 11.56 16.23
C ARG A 106 2.28 10.50 15.45
N PHE A 107 1.82 9.51 16.16
CA PHE A 107 1.05 8.40 15.61
C PHE A 107 -0.40 8.43 16.14
N PRO A 108 -1.40 7.97 15.36
CA PRO A 108 -2.80 8.05 15.74
C PRO A 108 -3.22 7.03 16.80
N LEU A 109 -2.43 5.97 17.03
CA LEU A 109 -2.73 4.87 17.94
C LEU A 109 -1.73 4.85 19.08
N GLU A 110 -2.12 5.44 20.22
CA GLU A 110 -1.28 5.51 21.42
C GLU A 110 -1.85 4.69 22.59
N THR A 111 -3.17 4.50 22.63
CA THR A 111 -3.89 3.86 23.72
C THR A 111 -4.97 2.90 23.21
N ARG A 112 -5.47 2.00 24.11
CA ARG A 112 -6.66 1.16 23.82
C ARG A 112 -7.88 2.01 23.46
N GLN A 113 -8.02 3.20 24.03
CA GLN A 113 -9.11 4.11 23.69
C GLN A 113 -9.01 4.64 22.27
N ASP A 114 -7.79 4.94 21.78
CA ASP A 114 -7.57 5.35 20.38
C ASP A 114 -7.93 4.20 19.42
N TRP A 115 -7.58 2.97 19.80
CA TRP A 115 -7.96 1.78 19.02
C TRP A 115 -9.49 1.70 18.86
N GLU A 116 -10.23 1.71 19.97
CA GLU A 116 -11.68 1.53 19.95
C GLU A 116 -12.43 2.71 19.31
N ARG A 117 -11.98 3.95 19.54
CA ARG A 117 -12.72 5.15 19.10
C ARG A 117 -12.27 5.71 17.76
N SER A 118 -11.00 5.50 17.40
CA SER A 118 -10.42 6.19 16.25
C SER A 118 -9.96 5.26 15.13
N ILE A 119 -9.45 4.07 15.45
CA ILE A 119 -8.89 3.16 14.46
C ILE A 119 -9.91 2.12 14.00
N LYS A 120 -10.42 1.33 14.93
CA LYS A 120 -11.33 0.21 14.65
C LYS A 120 -12.59 0.61 13.86
N PRO A 121 -13.28 1.74 14.16
CA PRO A 121 -14.44 2.16 13.37
C PRO A 121 -14.12 2.50 11.90
N ARG A 122 -12.85 2.76 11.57
CA ARG A 122 -12.39 3.02 10.19
C ARG A 122 -12.00 1.75 9.43
N LEU A 123 -12.02 0.61 10.11
CA LEU A 123 -11.70 -0.70 9.57
C LEU A 123 -12.96 -1.58 9.44
N ASP A 124 -14.12 -0.98 9.23
CA ASP A 124 -15.37 -1.68 8.96
C ASP A 124 -15.28 -2.39 7.59
N PRO A 125 -15.34 -3.75 7.53
CA PRO A 125 -15.24 -4.48 6.28
C PRO A 125 -16.48 -4.32 5.39
N ASP A 126 -17.64 -3.99 5.96
CA ASP A 126 -18.92 -3.89 5.26
C ASP A 126 -19.10 -2.53 4.55
N SER A 127 -18.13 -1.63 4.67
CA SER A 127 -18.21 -0.33 4.02
C SER A 127 -18.15 -0.44 2.49
N ALA A 128 -19.21 -0.03 1.81
CA ALA A 128 -19.28 -0.02 0.34
C ALA A 128 -18.19 0.86 -0.30
N ALA A 129 -17.64 1.83 0.43
CA ALA A 129 -16.56 2.69 -0.05
C ALA A 129 -15.21 1.96 -0.22
N ARG A 130 -15.11 0.70 0.19
CA ARG A 130 -13.93 -0.14 -0.04
C ARG A 130 -13.83 -0.67 -1.46
N TYR A 131 -14.95 -0.71 -2.17
CA TYR A 131 -15.06 -1.28 -3.50
C TYR A 131 -15.34 -0.19 -4.51
N PRO A 132 -14.74 -0.24 -5.72
CA PRO A 132 -15.08 0.67 -6.79
C PRO A 132 -16.54 0.49 -7.22
N SER A 133 -17.20 1.56 -7.68
CA SER A 133 -18.60 1.53 -8.08
C SER A 133 -18.89 0.63 -9.30
N ASP A 134 -17.87 0.36 -10.11
CA ASP A 134 -17.90 -0.52 -11.29
C ASP A 134 -17.39 -1.94 -11.01
N TRP A 135 -17.47 -2.41 -9.76
CA TRP A 135 -16.94 -3.70 -9.31
C TRP A 135 -17.32 -4.87 -10.21
N ASP A 136 -18.61 -5.01 -10.54
CA ASP A 136 -19.12 -6.12 -11.36
C ASP A 136 -18.53 -6.10 -12.79
N GLU A 137 -18.28 -4.94 -13.34
CA GLU A 137 -17.63 -4.80 -14.64
C GLU A 137 -16.17 -5.23 -14.57
N ARG A 138 -15.44 -4.77 -13.53
CA ARG A 138 -14.04 -5.18 -13.29
C ARG A 138 -13.92 -6.68 -13.09
N VAL A 139 -14.79 -7.29 -12.32
CA VAL A 139 -14.81 -8.75 -12.14
C VAL A 139 -14.98 -9.48 -13.48
N ARG A 140 -15.84 -8.99 -14.37
CA ARG A 140 -16.01 -9.58 -15.71
C ARG A 140 -14.74 -9.48 -16.54
N MET A 141 -14.07 -8.31 -16.53
CA MET A 141 -12.78 -8.11 -17.21
C MET A 141 -11.67 -9.00 -16.62
N TRP A 142 -11.58 -9.08 -15.31
CA TRP A 142 -10.57 -9.90 -14.66
C TRP A 142 -10.72 -11.40 -14.92
N ARG A 143 -11.92 -11.89 -15.13
CA ARG A 143 -12.16 -13.30 -15.48
C ARG A 143 -11.56 -13.69 -16.84
N GLN A 144 -11.40 -12.75 -17.76
CA GLN A 144 -10.86 -12.95 -19.10
C GLN A 144 -9.39 -12.56 -19.24
N ARG A 145 -8.74 -12.18 -18.15
CA ARG A 145 -7.36 -11.66 -18.13
C ARG A 145 -6.32 -12.69 -18.56
N ASP A 146 -5.26 -12.20 -19.18
CA ASP A 146 -4.06 -12.94 -19.59
C ASP A 146 -2.82 -12.63 -18.71
N TYR A 147 -2.99 -11.93 -17.60
CA TYR A 147 -1.97 -11.53 -16.62
C TYR A 147 -2.35 -12.04 -15.21
N PRO A 148 -1.38 -12.18 -14.30
CA PRO A 148 -1.68 -12.47 -12.89
C PRO A 148 -2.38 -11.27 -12.25
N LEU A 149 -3.39 -11.55 -11.41
CA LEU A 149 -4.07 -10.58 -10.60
C LEU A 149 -3.67 -10.82 -9.13
N THR A 150 -3.29 -9.78 -8.45
CA THR A 150 -2.85 -9.83 -7.05
C THR A 150 -3.86 -9.14 -6.14
N LEU A 151 -4.05 -9.68 -4.95
CA LEU A 151 -4.79 -9.02 -3.88
C LEU A 151 -3.80 -8.53 -2.84
N ARG A 152 -3.86 -7.24 -2.53
CA ARG A 152 -3.01 -6.64 -1.50
C ARG A 152 -3.69 -6.76 -0.14
N MET A 153 -3.25 -7.71 0.66
CA MET A 153 -3.83 -7.98 1.98
C MET A 153 -3.21 -7.17 3.13
N GLY A 154 -2.38 -6.18 2.82
CA GLY A 154 -1.71 -5.37 3.82
C GLY A 154 -0.61 -6.09 4.59
N SER A 155 -0.35 -5.64 5.80
CA SER A 155 0.61 -6.24 6.72
C SER A 155 0.13 -6.04 8.14
N ILE A 156 -0.31 -7.10 8.81
CA ILE A 156 -0.90 -7.02 10.16
C ILE A 156 0.03 -6.28 11.13
N PHE A 157 1.26 -6.75 11.31
CA PHE A 157 2.25 -6.05 12.13
C PHE A 157 2.68 -4.71 11.53
N GLY A 158 2.83 -4.63 10.20
CA GLY A 158 3.25 -3.41 9.51
C GLY A 158 2.26 -2.26 9.68
N TRP A 159 0.96 -2.55 9.73
CA TRP A 159 -0.06 -1.54 10.00
C TRP A 159 0.03 -1.03 11.44
N LEU A 160 0.11 -1.91 12.42
CA LEU A 160 0.28 -1.51 13.83
C LEU A 160 1.54 -0.67 14.01
N ARG A 161 2.69 -1.10 13.41
CA ARG A 161 3.91 -0.32 13.41
C ARG A 161 3.72 1.09 12.79
N ASN A 162 2.97 1.19 11.72
CA ASN A 162 2.73 2.47 11.04
C ASN A 162 1.77 3.39 11.82
N TRP A 163 0.86 2.81 12.62
CA TRP A 163 -0.11 3.59 13.40
C TRP A 163 0.33 3.88 14.83
N MET A 164 1.23 3.08 15.40
CA MET A 164 1.77 3.23 16.76
C MET A 164 3.19 3.79 16.79
N GLY A 165 3.93 3.66 15.70
CA GLY A 165 5.38 3.82 15.67
C GLY A 165 6.12 2.57 16.13
N LEU A 166 7.37 2.41 15.63
CA LEU A 166 8.15 1.20 15.90
C LEU A 166 8.46 1.01 17.39
N GLU A 167 8.87 2.08 18.06
CA GLU A 167 9.23 2.02 19.49
C GLU A 167 8.04 1.59 20.35
N ARG A 168 6.88 2.21 20.12
CA ARG A 168 5.67 1.91 20.90
C ARG A 168 5.17 0.48 20.67
N ILE A 169 5.08 0.02 19.41
CA ILE A 169 4.61 -1.35 19.16
C ILE A 169 5.57 -2.38 19.76
N CYS A 170 6.89 -2.16 19.72
CA CYS A 170 7.86 -3.05 20.34
C CYS A 170 7.73 -3.07 21.87
N ALA A 171 7.52 -1.92 22.51
CA ALA A 171 7.26 -1.86 23.95
C ALA A 171 5.92 -2.55 24.30
N THR A 172 4.87 -2.27 23.55
CA THR A 172 3.54 -2.86 23.80
C THR A 172 3.54 -4.38 23.64
N LEU A 173 4.32 -4.94 22.72
CA LEU A 173 4.50 -6.40 22.61
C LEU A 173 5.01 -7.03 23.90
N TYR A 174 5.74 -6.27 24.72
CA TYR A 174 6.28 -6.72 26.01
C TYR A 174 5.36 -6.37 27.17
N ASP A 175 4.82 -5.16 27.19
CA ASP A 175 4.05 -4.62 28.32
C ASP A 175 2.58 -5.09 28.30
N ASP A 176 1.98 -5.26 27.12
CA ASP A 176 0.58 -5.63 26.91
C ASP A 176 0.42 -6.50 25.64
N PRO A 177 1.00 -7.71 25.63
CA PRO A 177 0.96 -8.60 24.47
C PRO A 177 -0.48 -9.02 24.09
N GLU A 178 -1.38 -9.08 25.07
CA GLU A 178 -2.79 -9.43 24.83
C GLU A 178 -3.49 -8.37 23.96
N TRP A 179 -3.20 -7.11 24.18
CA TRP A 179 -3.75 -6.04 23.35
C TRP A 179 -3.20 -6.08 21.93
N VAL A 180 -1.90 -6.38 21.76
CA VAL A 180 -1.33 -6.53 20.42
C VAL A 180 -1.98 -7.71 19.70
N GLN A 181 -2.18 -8.84 20.39
CA GLN A 181 -2.86 -10.01 19.82
C GLN A 181 -4.29 -9.67 19.40
N GLU A 182 -5.07 -9.00 20.26
CA GLU A 182 -6.43 -8.54 19.98
C GLU A 182 -6.49 -7.69 18.68
N MET A 183 -5.57 -6.72 18.54
CA MET A 183 -5.49 -5.89 17.34
C MET A 183 -5.10 -6.70 16.09
N MET A 184 -4.17 -7.64 16.23
CA MET A 184 -3.74 -8.50 15.12
C MET A 184 -4.85 -9.45 14.65
N ASP A 185 -5.59 -10.04 15.59
CA ASP A 185 -6.73 -10.91 15.29
C ASP A 185 -7.84 -10.13 14.56
N TYR A 186 -8.18 -8.94 15.06
CA TYR A 186 -9.14 -8.07 14.38
C TYR A 186 -8.69 -7.71 12.95
N LEU A 187 -7.42 -7.37 12.75
CA LEU A 187 -6.88 -7.05 11.43
C LEU A 187 -6.89 -8.27 10.49
N ALA A 188 -6.64 -9.46 11.02
CA ALA A 188 -6.72 -10.69 10.24
C ALA A 188 -8.17 -10.97 9.79
N GLU A 189 -9.14 -10.85 10.70
CA GLU A 189 -10.57 -10.98 10.39
C GLU A 189 -11.02 -9.92 9.36
N PHE A 190 -10.63 -8.67 9.56
CA PHE A 190 -10.89 -7.59 8.61
C PHE A 190 -10.34 -7.90 7.20
N CYS A 191 -9.09 -8.35 7.09
CA CYS A 191 -8.51 -8.74 5.82
C CYS A 191 -9.28 -9.89 5.16
N CYS A 192 -9.64 -10.93 5.93
CA CYS A 192 -10.40 -12.06 5.42
C CYS A 192 -11.81 -11.68 4.97
N ALA A 193 -12.43 -10.72 5.64
CA ALA A 193 -13.77 -10.24 5.26
C ALA A 193 -13.77 -9.37 4.00
N CYS A 194 -12.67 -8.65 3.72
CA CYS A 194 -12.52 -7.82 2.52
C CYS A 194 -12.02 -8.58 1.28
N GLY A 195 -11.43 -9.76 1.43
CA GLY A 195 -10.79 -10.55 0.37
C GLY A 195 -11.58 -11.76 -0.03
#